data_72ce679ab60ab773bbff2b4f81b755b4
#
_entry.id   72ce679ab60ab773bbff2b4f81b755b4
#
_cell.length_a   1.000
_cell.length_b   1.000
_cell.length_c   1.000
_cell.angle_alpha   90.00
_cell.angle_beta   90.00
_cell.angle_gamma   90.00
#
_symmetry.space_group_name_H-M   'P 1'
#
loop_
_entity.id
_entity.type
_entity.pdbx_description
1 polymer ?
#
loop_
_entity_poly.entity_id
_entity_poly.type
_entity_poly.pdbx_seq_one_letter_code
_entity_poly.pdbx_strand_id
1 'polypeptide(L)'
;MIKTLQRRFALSRQGAVDLIKGCIACVLQDISFMLPVGLLYNFVIDTMNGGVNGSRIAFYGVGALVCLCLIFVVTWFQYNATYLATYVESGIRRISLAEQLRKIPLSFFGKKDLADLTNSIMGDCATLEQAFSHYVPALAGSLISTTLIAICLFAYDWRMALAAVWVLPIAFTITFFSARIQEYFNRKSVAANVALESGVQECIESLQDLKANNAEESYLKGLDKKIDDVEKRHIITELGTALFVVSSTLILKFGIATVALVGSALLIQGEIDIPLFFLFLRVASRLYAPLAGALHNLAAVISTKTNIDRMNEILDQPSQTV
;
A
#
# COMPACT_ATOMS: atom_id res chain seq x y z
N MET A 1 19.00 7.53 -11.55
CA MET A 1 17.88 6.78 -10.95
C MET A 1 18.22 6.23 -9.56
N ILE A 2 19.24 5.37 -9.38
CA ILE A 2 19.59 4.79 -8.06
C ILE A 2 19.93 5.88 -7.02
N LYS A 3 20.80 6.85 -7.33
CA LYS A 3 21.16 7.95 -6.42
C LYS A 3 19.94 8.82 -6.01
N THR A 4 19.00 9.00 -6.92
CA THR A 4 17.76 9.74 -6.64
C THR A 4 16.85 8.95 -5.67
N LEU A 5 16.76 7.63 -5.86
CA LEU A 5 16.02 6.73 -4.95
C LEU A 5 16.67 6.67 -3.57
N GLN A 6 18.00 6.59 -3.48
CA GLN A 6 18.71 6.60 -2.22
C GLN A 6 18.39 7.83 -1.39
N ARG A 7 18.49 9.04 -1.98
CA ARG A 7 18.20 10.29 -1.28
C ARG A 7 16.72 10.47 -0.98
N ARG A 8 15.85 10.09 -1.93
CA ARG A 8 14.40 10.26 -1.79
C ARG A 8 13.78 9.34 -0.75
N PHE A 9 14.39 8.18 -0.49
CA PHE A 9 13.86 7.14 0.38
C PHE A 9 14.80 6.73 1.53
N ALA A 10 15.88 7.48 1.75
CA ALA A 10 16.89 7.19 2.76
C ALA A 10 17.38 5.72 2.72
N LEU A 11 17.65 5.21 1.50
CA LEU A 11 18.05 3.83 1.26
C LEU A 11 19.54 3.71 1.03
N SER A 12 20.11 2.56 1.38
CA SER A 12 21.44 2.14 0.93
C SER A 12 21.44 1.91 -0.58
N ARG A 13 22.61 1.77 -1.20
CA ARG A 13 22.69 1.44 -2.62
C ARG A 13 22.04 0.09 -2.92
N GLN A 14 22.23 -0.87 -2.03
CA GLN A 14 21.62 -2.19 -2.15
C GLN A 14 20.12 -2.15 -1.94
N GLY A 15 19.64 -1.43 -0.91
CA GLY A 15 18.21 -1.26 -0.66
C GLY A 15 17.48 -0.60 -1.83
N ALA A 16 18.11 0.37 -2.53
CA ALA A 16 17.52 0.97 -3.73
C ALA A 16 17.41 -0.04 -4.91
N VAL A 17 18.38 -0.94 -5.07
CA VAL A 17 18.32 -2.01 -6.08
C VAL A 17 17.28 -3.04 -5.71
N ASP A 18 17.21 -3.44 -4.45
CA ASP A 18 16.28 -4.44 -3.97
C ASP A 18 14.83 -3.92 -4.01
N LEU A 19 14.60 -2.63 -3.77
CA LEU A 19 13.29 -1.99 -3.98
C LEU A 19 12.85 -2.09 -5.45
N ILE A 20 13.75 -1.85 -6.41
CA ILE A 20 13.44 -2.01 -7.83
C ILE A 20 13.11 -3.46 -8.16
N LYS A 21 13.88 -4.43 -7.65
CA LYS A 21 13.59 -5.85 -7.83
C LYS A 21 12.23 -6.22 -7.22
N GLY A 22 11.91 -5.70 -6.04
CA GLY A 22 10.60 -5.86 -5.39
C GLY A 22 9.45 -5.34 -6.25
N CYS A 23 9.58 -4.14 -6.82
CA CYS A 23 8.59 -3.58 -7.73
C CYS A 23 8.41 -4.46 -8.99
N ILE A 24 9.49 -4.91 -9.61
CA ILE A 24 9.44 -5.80 -10.78
C ILE A 24 8.80 -7.15 -10.41
N ALA A 25 9.14 -7.69 -9.25
CA ALA A 25 8.56 -8.94 -8.77
C ALA A 25 7.04 -8.82 -8.53
N CYS A 26 6.56 -7.67 -8.01
CA CYS A 26 5.12 -7.40 -7.87
C CYS A 26 4.43 -7.31 -9.26
N VAL A 27 5.05 -6.67 -10.25
CA VAL A 27 4.52 -6.64 -11.62
C VAL A 27 4.41 -8.06 -12.19
N LEU A 28 5.45 -8.88 -12.04
CA LEU A 28 5.45 -10.26 -12.50
C LEU A 28 4.38 -11.11 -11.81
N GLN A 29 4.18 -10.88 -10.52
CA GLN A 29 3.13 -11.55 -9.75
C GLN A 29 1.74 -11.19 -10.27
N ASP A 30 1.44 -9.91 -10.46
CA ASP A 30 0.15 -9.46 -10.99
C ASP A 30 -0.11 -10.02 -12.39
N ILE A 31 0.91 -10.04 -13.27
CA ILE A 31 0.81 -10.64 -14.61
C ILE A 31 0.61 -12.15 -14.51
N SER A 32 1.30 -12.85 -13.61
CA SER A 32 1.14 -14.28 -13.43
C SER A 32 -0.29 -14.68 -13.05
N PHE A 33 -1.00 -13.84 -12.32
CA PHE A 33 -2.41 -14.04 -12.00
C PHE A 33 -3.35 -13.91 -13.21
N MET A 34 -2.87 -13.39 -14.35
CA MET A 34 -3.63 -13.37 -15.62
C MET A 34 -3.50 -14.68 -16.41
N LEU A 35 -2.50 -15.52 -16.14
CA LEU A 35 -2.31 -16.78 -16.85
C LEU A 35 -3.54 -17.72 -16.77
N PRO A 36 -4.18 -17.95 -15.59
CA PRO A 36 -5.39 -18.74 -15.52
C PRO A 36 -6.55 -18.17 -16.32
N VAL A 37 -6.60 -16.83 -16.53
CA VAL A 37 -7.65 -16.18 -17.33
C VAL A 37 -7.48 -16.54 -18.79
N GLY A 38 -6.24 -16.53 -19.31
CA GLY A 38 -5.93 -16.96 -20.67
C GLY A 38 -6.25 -18.45 -20.90
N LEU A 39 -5.95 -19.31 -19.91
CA LEU A 39 -6.30 -20.73 -19.97
C LEU A 39 -7.81 -20.93 -20.01
N LEU A 40 -8.56 -20.22 -19.15
CA LEU A 40 -10.02 -20.26 -19.12
C LEU A 40 -10.64 -19.76 -20.43
N TYR A 41 -10.07 -18.72 -21.03
CA TYR A 41 -10.52 -18.19 -22.32
C TYR A 41 -10.44 -19.25 -23.42
N ASN A 42 -9.31 -19.92 -23.56
CA ASN A 42 -9.14 -21.00 -24.53
C ASN A 42 -10.08 -22.19 -24.24
N PHE A 43 -10.29 -22.54 -22.97
CA PHE A 43 -11.24 -23.59 -22.59
C PHE A 43 -12.67 -23.25 -23.01
N VAL A 44 -13.10 -22.00 -22.83
CA VAL A 44 -14.44 -21.54 -23.24
C VAL A 44 -14.61 -21.63 -24.78
N ILE A 45 -13.60 -21.20 -25.55
CA ILE A 45 -13.60 -21.31 -27.01
C ILE A 45 -13.74 -22.78 -27.45
N ASP A 46 -12.94 -23.67 -26.89
CA ASP A 46 -12.96 -25.09 -27.23
C ASP A 46 -14.30 -25.75 -26.86
N THR A 47 -14.88 -25.33 -25.73
CA THR A 47 -16.21 -25.83 -25.29
C THR A 47 -17.30 -25.40 -26.25
N MET A 48 -17.29 -24.14 -26.69
CA MET A 48 -18.28 -23.61 -27.65
C MET A 48 -18.16 -24.28 -29.04
N ASN A 49 -16.95 -24.65 -29.45
CA ASN A 49 -16.69 -25.33 -30.71
C ASN A 49 -16.95 -26.85 -30.63
N GLY A 50 -17.48 -27.35 -29.50
CA GLY A 50 -17.79 -28.78 -29.32
C GLY A 50 -16.56 -29.71 -29.27
N GLY A 51 -15.36 -29.12 -29.09
CA GLY A 51 -14.08 -29.84 -29.18
C GLY A 51 -13.53 -30.39 -27.85
N VAL A 52 -14.34 -30.48 -26.78
CA VAL A 52 -13.87 -30.93 -25.47
C VAL A 52 -13.88 -32.46 -25.41
N ASN A 53 -12.75 -33.06 -25.73
CA ASN A 53 -12.49 -34.51 -25.60
C ASN A 53 -11.68 -34.77 -24.31
N GLY A 54 -11.63 -36.04 -23.84
CA GLY A 54 -10.88 -36.43 -22.66
C GLY A 54 -9.40 -35.99 -22.64
N SER A 55 -8.74 -36.01 -23.78
CA SER A 55 -7.36 -35.52 -23.94
C SER A 55 -7.24 -34.00 -23.74
N ARG A 56 -8.24 -33.24 -24.17
CA ARG A 56 -8.27 -31.78 -23.93
C ARG A 56 -8.56 -31.42 -22.49
N ILE A 57 -9.41 -32.18 -21.79
CA ILE A 57 -9.63 -32.02 -20.35
C ILE A 57 -8.32 -32.24 -19.58
N ALA A 58 -7.56 -33.28 -19.95
CA ALA A 58 -6.23 -33.51 -19.38
C ALA A 58 -5.24 -32.36 -19.68
N PHE A 59 -5.25 -31.80 -20.88
CA PHE A 59 -4.45 -30.64 -21.26
C PHE A 59 -4.76 -29.42 -20.39
N TYR A 60 -6.04 -29.10 -20.18
CA TYR A 60 -6.43 -27.97 -19.32
C TYR A 60 -6.13 -28.24 -17.85
N GLY A 61 -6.26 -29.50 -17.38
CA GLY A 61 -5.87 -29.90 -16.04
C GLY A 61 -4.37 -29.72 -15.77
N VAL A 62 -3.53 -30.22 -16.70
CA VAL A 62 -2.07 -30.00 -16.63
C VAL A 62 -1.72 -28.52 -16.76
N GLY A 63 -2.38 -27.79 -17.67
CA GLY A 63 -2.21 -26.35 -17.81
C GLY A 63 -2.52 -25.57 -16.54
N ALA A 64 -3.59 -25.94 -15.83
CA ALA A 64 -3.95 -25.34 -14.55
C ALA A 64 -2.89 -25.63 -13.48
N LEU A 65 -2.36 -26.85 -13.40
CA LEU A 65 -1.27 -27.19 -12.48
C LEU A 65 0.01 -26.40 -12.80
N VAL A 66 0.37 -26.28 -14.08
CA VAL A 66 1.53 -25.46 -14.51
C VAL A 66 1.34 -23.99 -14.13
N CYS A 67 0.16 -23.42 -14.38
CA CYS A 67 -0.16 -22.05 -13.96
C CYS A 67 -0.02 -21.88 -12.44
N LEU A 68 -0.52 -22.83 -11.65
CA LEU A 68 -0.44 -22.81 -10.21
C LEU A 68 1.01 -22.88 -9.72
N CYS A 69 1.83 -23.76 -10.30
CA CYS A 69 3.26 -23.84 -9.99
C CYS A 69 4.00 -22.54 -10.35
N LEU A 70 3.71 -21.94 -11.51
CA LEU A 70 4.31 -20.68 -11.93
C LEU A 70 3.92 -19.53 -10.97
N ILE A 71 2.63 -19.43 -10.60
CA ILE A 71 2.16 -18.44 -9.64
C ILE A 71 2.87 -18.63 -8.29
N PHE A 72 3.00 -19.87 -7.83
CA PHE A 72 3.70 -20.16 -6.56
C PHE A 72 5.16 -19.72 -6.61
N VAL A 73 5.90 -20.06 -7.66
CA VAL A 73 7.32 -19.68 -7.83
C VAL A 73 7.48 -18.17 -7.90
N VAL A 74 6.63 -17.49 -8.69
CA VAL A 74 6.68 -16.02 -8.82
C VAL A 74 6.31 -15.34 -7.51
N THR A 75 5.30 -15.84 -6.79
CA THR A 75 4.90 -15.30 -5.49
C THR A 75 6.00 -15.50 -4.45
N TRP A 76 6.66 -16.67 -4.44
CA TRP A 76 7.79 -16.91 -3.54
C TRP A 76 8.97 -15.97 -3.83
N PHE A 77 9.29 -15.78 -5.12
CA PHE A 77 10.31 -14.82 -5.54
C PHE A 77 9.95 -13.38 -5.13
N GLN A 78 8.69 -12.99 -5.34
CA GLN A 78 8.18 -11.68 -4.93
C GLN A 78 8.29 -11.48 -3.42
N TYR A 79 7.87 -12.48 -2.63
CA TYR A 79 7.97 -12.43 -1.19
C TYR A 79 9.41 -12.21 -0.72
N ASN A 80 10.37 -12.99 -1.24
CA ASN A 80 11.77 -12.84 -0.90
C ASN A 80 12.34 -11.46 -1.32
N ALA A 81 11.96 -10.98 -2.50
CA ALA A 81 12.44 -9.69 -3.02
C ALA A 81 11.89 -8.48 -2.25
N THR A 82 10.69 -8.58 -1.67
CA THR A 82 10.07 -7.49 -0.91
C THR A 82 10.37 -7.57 0.57
N TYR A 83 10.04 -8.70 1.23
CA TYR A 83 10.12 -8.80 2.69
C TYR A 83 11.56 -9.00 3.19
N LEU A 84 12.25 -10.04 2.73
CA LEU A 84 13.59 -10.33 3.24
C LEU A 84 14.58 -9.20 2.94
N ALA A 85 14.54 -8.66 1.73
CA ALA A 85 15.39 -7.55 1.33
C ALA A 85 15.13 -6.30 2.20
N THR A 86 13.87 -6.02 2.53
CA THR A 86 13.51 -4.86 3.35
C THR A 86 13.96 -5.02 4.81
N TYR A 87 13.86 -6.21 5.38
CA TYR A 87 14.35 -6.45 6.75
C TYR A 87 15.87 -6.27 6.85
N VAL A 88 16.62 -6.75 5.87
CA VAL A 88 18.07 -6.52 5.80
C VAL A 88 18.38 -5.03 5.69
N GLU A 89 17.69 -4.31 4.82
CA GLU A 89 17.86 -2.87 4.65
C GLU A 89 17.49 -2.09 5.92
N SER A 90 16.43 -2.50 6.62
CA SER A 90 16.04 -1.89 7.90
C SER A 90 17.14 -2.02 8.96
N GLY A 91 17.78 -3.18 9.05
CA GLY A 91 18.93 -3.39 9.91
C GLY A 91 20.11 -2.47 9.55
N ILE A 92 20.47 -2.41 8.27
CA ILE A 92 21.53 -1.53 7.76
C ILE A 92 21.22 -0.06 8.08
N ARG A 93 19.97 0.37 7.91
CA ARG A 93 19.54 1.73 8.18
C ARG A 93 19.67 2.11 9.66
N ARG A 94 19.20 1.24 10.57
CA ARG A 94 19.34 1.46 12.01
C ARG A 94 20.80 1.57 12.44
N ILE A 95 21.67 0.70 11.91
CA ILE A 95 23.10 0.75 12.15
C ILE A 95 23.69 2.06 11.61
N SER A 96 23.35 2.47 10.39
CA SER A 96 23.85 3.70 9.78
C SER A 96 23.44 4.95 10.55
N LEU A 97 22.20 5.00 11.06
CA LEU A 97 21.72 6.10 11.91
C LEU A 97 22.48 6.13 13.24
N ALA A 98 22.66 5.00 13.90
CA ALA A 98 23.41 4.91 15.15
C ALA A 98 24.89 5.30 14.95
N GLU A 99 25.50 4.84 13.87
CA GLU A 99 26.87 5.21 13.49
C GLU A 99 27.03 6.71 13.23
N GLN A 100 26.04 7.32 12.57
CA GLN A 100 26.04 8.76 12.31
C GLN A 100 25.87 9.53 13.62
N LEU A 101 24.94 9.14 14.49
CA LEU A 101 24.75 9.77 15.79
C LEU A 101 26.04 9.75 16.64
N ARG A 102 26.81 8.67 16.58
CA ARG A 102 28.14 8.58 17.27
C ARG A 102 29.16 9.61 16.76
N LYS A 103 29.01 10.09 15.51
CA LYS A 103 29.96 11.02 14.87
C LYS A 103 29.48 12.49 14.92
N ILE A 104 28.27 12.75 15.31
CA ILE A 104 27.71 14.09 15.39
C ILE A 104 28.24 14.84 16.64
N PRO A 105 28.49 16.16 16.54
CA PRO A 105 28.93 16.97 17.67
C PRO A 105 27.91 16.99 18.82
N LEU A 106 28.40 17.04 20.07
CA LEU A 106 27.56 17.11 21.29
C LEU A 106 26.58 18.27 21.29
N SER A 107 26.88 19.37 20.60
CA SER A 107 25.98 20.53 20.45
C SER A 107 24.67 20.20 19.76
N PHE A 108 24.60 19.15 18.95
CA PHE A 108 23.39 18.67 18.32
C PHE A 108 22.41 18.07 19.36
N PHE A 109 22.94 17.29 20.30
CA PHE A 109 22.13 16.66 21.34
C PHE A 109 21.54 17.65 22.34
N GLY A 110 22.15 18.84 22.48
CA GLY A 110 21.55 19.93 23.26
C GLY A 110 20.37 20.63 22.58
N LYS A 111 20.15 20.40 21.28
CA LYS A 111 19.05 21.00 20.48
C LYS A 111 17.94 19.99 20.13
N LYS A 112 18.18 18.72 20.26
CA LYS A 112 17.24 17.63 19.94
C LYS A 112 16.93 16.82 21.18
N ASP A 113 15.67 16.45 21.34
CA ASP A 113 15.26 15.55 22.40
C ASP A 113 15.77 14.13 22.12
N LEU A 114 16.32 13.49 23.15
CA LEU A 114 16.81 12.10 23.07
C LEU A 114 15.67 11.12 22.72
N ALA A 115 14.48 11.37 23.21
CA ALA A 115 13.30 10.56 22.88
C ALA A 115 12.95 10.67 21.40
N ASP A 116 13.06 11.85 20.78
CA ASP A 116 12.83 12.06 19.35
C ASP A 116 13.84 11.31 18.48
N LEU A 117 15.12 11.35 18.88
CA LEU A 117 16.19 10.59 18.19
C LEU A 117 15.99 9.07 18.30
N THR A 118 15.60 8.60 19.48
CA THR A 118 15.30 7.18 19.70
C THR A 118 14.12 6.75 18.85
N ASN A 119 13.06 7.57 18.79
CA ASN A 119 11.89 7.30 17.93
C ASN A 119 12.26 7.26 16.44
N SER A 120 13.20 8.11 15.98
CA SER A 120 13.68 8.07 14.60
C SER A 120 14.37 6.75 14.26
N ILE A 121 15.17 6.18 15.18
CA ILE A 121 15.83 4.90 14.97
C ILE A 121 14.86 3.72 15.06
N MET A 122 13.93 3.74 16.00
CA MET A 122 13.07 2.59 16.27
C MET A 122 11.72 2.71 15.53
N GLY A 123 10.99 3.79 15.74
CA GLY A 123 9.64 4.00 15.22
C GLY A 123 9.62 4.34 13.73
N ASP A 124 10.39 5.35 13.30
CA ASP A 124 10.41 5.76 11.90
C ASP A 124 10.99 4.66 11.01
N CYS A 125 12.05 3.94 11.46
CA CYS A 125 12.59 2.78 10.74
C CYS A 125 11.56 1.66 10.59
N ALA A 126 10.77 1.36 11.63
CA ALA A 126 9.73 0.34 11.57
C ALA A 126 8.60 0.73 10.58
N THR A 127 8.20 2.00 10.58
CA THR A 127 7.21 2.52 9.63
C THR A 127 7.70 2.41 8.19
N LEU A 128 8.96 2.74 7.93
CA LEU A 128 9.56 2.61 6.59
C LEU A 128 9.76 1.15 6.18
N GLU A 129 10.08 0.27 7.13
CA GLU A 129 10.15 -1.17 6.89
C GLU A 129 8.82 -1.70 6.36
N GLN A 130 7.71 -1.33 7.00
CA GLN A 130 6.37 -1.70 6.52
C GLN A 130 6.02 -1.08 5.16
N ALA A 131 6.38 0.18 4.95
CA ALA A 131 6.13 0.87 3.71
C ALA A 131 6.87 0.23 2.52
N PHE A 132 8.14 -0.13 2.69
CA PHE A 132 8.96 -0.70 1.62
C PHE A 132 8.75 -2.20 1.41
N SER A 133 8.33 -2.95 2.43
CA SER A 133 7.99 -4.36 2.27
C SER A 133 6.62 -4.57 1.63
N HIS A 134 5.64 -3.71 1.95
CA HIS A 134 4.26 -3.91 1.55
C HIS A 134 3.74 -2.85 0.57
N TYR A 135 3.83 -1.55 0.93
CA TYR A 135 3.03 -0.52 0.27
C TYR A 135 3.63 -0.01 -1.04
N VAL A 136 4.92 0.34 -1.02
CA VAL A 136 5.58 0.94 -2.18
C VAL A 136 5.72 -0.04 -3.35
N PRO A 137 6.21 -1.30 -3.15
CA PRO A 137 6.29 -2.26 -4.23
C PRO A 137 4.92 -2.66 -4.79
N ALA A 138 3.90 -2.84 -3.92
CA ALA A 138 2.55 -3.17 -4.34
C ALA A 138 1.92 -2.04 -5.15
N LEU A 139 2.08 -0.76 -4.73
CA LEU A 139 1.57 0.39 -5.47
C LEU A 139 2.24 0.52 -6.84
N ALA A 140 3.58 0.45 -6.89
CA ALA A 140 4.32 0.52 -8.15
C ALA A 140 3.98 -0.67 -9.07
N GLY A 141 3.92 -1.88 -8.50
CA GLY A 141 3.57 -3.10 -9.21
C GLY A 141 2.18 -3.02 -9.83
N SER A 142 1.16 -2.67 -9.03
CA SER A 142 -0.22 -2.58 -9.50
C SER A 142 -0.43 -1.49 -10.55
N LEU A 143 0.28 -0.35 -10.45
CA LEU A 143 0.22 0.71 -11.47
C LEU A 143 0.78 0.26 -12.81
N ILE A 144 1.97 -0.35 -12.78
CA ILE A 144 2.66 -0.81 -13.99
C ILE A 144 1.88 -1.98 -14.62
N SER A 145 1.48 -2.97 -13.83
CA SER A 145 0.73 -4.13 -14.31
C SER A 145 -0.62 -3.74 -14.89
N THR A 146 -1.36 -2.86 -14.21
CA THR A 146 -2.64 -2.30 -14.70
C THR A 146 -2.46 -1.58 -16.03
N THR A 147 -1.41 -0.77 -16.17
CA THR A 147 -1.12 -0.07 -17.43
C THR A 147 -0.80 -1.05 -18.56
N LEU A 148 0.03 -2.05 -18.30
CA LEU A 148 0.37 -3.08 -19.30
C LEU A 148 -0.88 -3.87 -19.73
N ILE A 149 -1.70 -4.30 -18.77
CA ILE A 149 -2.93 -5.05 -19.07
C ILE A 149 -3.92 -4.16 -19.82
N ALA A 150 -4.05 -2.88 -19.46
CA ALA A 150 -4.90 -1.93 -20.18
C ALA A 150 -4.47 -1.79 -21.66
N ILE A 151 -3.16 -1.66 -21.91
CA ILE A 151 -2.62 -1.60 -23.28
C ILE A 151 -2.98 -2.88 -24.06
N CYS A 152 -2.85 -4.04 -23.44
CA CYS A 152 -3.25 -5.31 -24.06
C CYS A 152 -4.76 -5.35 -24.37
N LEU A 153 -5.61 -4.85 -23.45
CA LEU A 153 -7.06 -4.79 -23.68
C LEU A 153 -7.43 -3.90 -24.85
N PHE A 154 -6.74 -2.74 -25.01
CA PHE A 154 -6.95 -1.85 -26.16
C PHE A 154 -6.59 -2.49 -27.50
N ALA A 155 -5.66 -3.45 -27.51
CA ALA A 155 -5.32 -4.20 -28.72
C ALA A 155 -6.39 -5.21 -29.14
N TYR A 156 -7.25 -5.68 -28.21
CA TYR A 156 -8.36 -6.59 -28.50
C TYR A 156 -9.63 -5.85 -28.96
N ASP A 157 -10.15 -4.94 -28.12
CA ASP A 157 -11.28 -4.08 -28.47
C ASP A 157 -11.20 -2.78 -27.66
N TRP A 158 -11.09 -1.64 -28.37
CA TRP A 158 -10.91 -0.34 -27.75
C TRP A 158 -12.15 0.13 -26.96
N ARG A 159 -13.35 -0.27 -27.38
CA ARG A 159 -14.63 0.13 -26.73
C ARG A 159 -14.78 -0.56 -25.38
N MET A 160 -14.53 -1.86 -25.36
CA MET A 160 -14.54 -2.66 -24.14
C MET A 160 -13.40 -2.25 -23.19
N ALA A 161 -12.21 -1.94 -23.74
CA ALA A 161 -11.08 -1.44 -22.96
C ALA A 161 -11.40 -0.09 -22.33
N LEU A 162 -12.03 0.82 -23.06
CA LEU A 162 -12.45 2.12 -22.54
C LEU A 162 -13.49 1.96 -21.44
N ALA A 163 -14.44 1.05 -21.59
CA ALA A 163 -15.43 0.71 -20.55
C ALA A 163 -14.79 0.12 -19.27
N ALA A 164 -13.62 -0.53 -19.38
CA ALA A 164 -12.88 -1.04 -18.23
C ALA A 164 -11.97 0.02 -17.60
N VAL A 165 -11.35 0.91 -18.37
CA VAL A 165 -10.25 1.78 -17.90
C VAL A 165 -10.75 3.12 -17.34
N TRP A 166 -11.90 3.65 -17.79
CA TRP A 166 -12.39 4.98 -17.41
C TRP A 166 -12.55 5.20 -15.90
N VAL A 167 -12.82 4.14 -15.14
CA VAL A 167 -12.97 4.18 -13.68
C VAL A 167 -11.65 4.40 -12.95
N LEU A 168 -10.51 4.05 -13.58
CA LEU A 168 -9.19 4.13 -12.96
C LEU A 168 -8.78 5.57 -12.62
N PRO A 169 -8.83 6.55 -13.55
CA PRO A 169 -8.49 7.94 -13.23
C PRO A 169 -9.39 8.51 -12.12
N ILE A 170 -10.67 8.13 -12.09
CA ILE A 170 -11.62 8.60 -11.07
C ILE A 170 -11.25 8.04 -9.71
N ALA A 171 -11.01 6.72 -9.60
CA ALA A 171 -10.59 6.09 -8.35
C ALA A 171 -9.28 6.68 -7.83
N PHE A 172 -8.30 6.93 -8.70
CA PHE A 172 -7.06 7.62 -8.36
C PHE A 172 -7.29 9.04 -7.84
N THR A 173 -8.10 9.81 -8.53
CA THR A 173 -8.41 11.18 -8.16
C THR A 173 -9.05 11.24 -6.77
N ILE A 174 -10.05 10.39 -6.51
CA ILE A 174 -10.70 10.31 -5.19
C ILE A 174 -9.68 9.97 -4.11
N THR A 175 -8.87 8.94 -4.32
CA THR A 175 -7.89 8.50 -3.33
C THR A 175 -6.82 9.57 -3.08
N PHE A 176 -6.35 10.25 -4.13
CA PHE A 176 -5.36 11.31 -3.99
C PHE A 176 -5.88 12.52 -3.21
N PHE A 177 -7.12 12.95 -3.49
CA PHE A 177 -7.75 14.04 -2.74
C PHE A 177 -8.08 13.63 -1.30
N SER A 178 -8.50 12.38 -1.09
CA SER A 178 -8.80 11.86 0.24
C SER A 178 -7.57 11.84 1.16
N ALA A 179 -6.38 11.59 0.61
CA ALA A 179 -5.14 11.53 1.39
C ALA A 179 -4.88 12.84 2.16
N ARG A 180 -5.17 14.01 1.57
CA ARG A 180 -5.03 15.31 2.23
C ARG A 180 -6.05 15.50 3.35
N ILE A 181 -7.27 15.05 3.14
CA ILE A 181 -8.36 15.14 4.13
C ILE A 181 -8.06 14.20 5.29
N GLN A 182 -7.60 12.99 4.99
CA GLN A 182 -7.18 12.01 5.99
C GLN A 182 -6.02 12.52 6.84
N GLU A 183 -5.02 13.18 6.24
CA GLU A 183 -3.91 13.79 6.97
C GLU A 183 -4.39 14.85 7.96
N TYR A 184 -5.36 15.68 7.55
CA TYR A 184 -5.94 16.68 8.45
C TYR A 184 -6.65 16.06 9.66
N PHE A 185 -7.46 15.02 9.45
CA PHE A 185 -8.13 14.33 10.55
C PHE A 185 -7.14 13.57 11.43
N ASN A 186 -6.16 12.92 10.84
CA ASN A 186 -5.13 12.18 11.55
C ASN A 186 -4.29 13.09 12.47
N ARG A 187 -3.91 14.30 12.01
CA ARG A 187 -3.19 15.27 12.85
C ARG A 187 -4.00 15.66 14.09
N LYS A 188 -5.31 15.84 13.96
CA LYS A 188 -6.18 16.15 15.10
C LYS A 188 -6.31 14.96 16.06
N SER A 189 -6.39 13.75 15.54
CA SER A 189 -6.41 12.52 16.34
C SER A 189 -5.09 12.34 17.10
N VAL A 190 -3.95 12.54 16.45
CA VAL A 190 -2.63 12.47 17.09
C VAL A 190 -2.48 13.52 18.19
N ALA A 191 -2.93 14.74 17.95
CA ALA A 191 -2.88 15.80 18.97
C ALA A 191 -3.72 15.45 20.22
N ALA A 192 -4.89 14.83 20.05
CA ALA A 192 -5.71 14.35 21.16
C ALA A 192 -5.05 13.21 21.92
N ASN A 193 -4.42 12.26 21.21
CA ASN A 193 -3.64 11.17 21.82
C ASN A 193 -2.50 11.71 22.68
N VAL A 194 -1.71 12.64 22.15
CA VAL A 194 -0.61 13.27 22.91
C VAL A 194 -1.12 13.98 24.17
N ALA A 195 -2.27 14.66 24.07
CA ALA A 195 -2.89 15.32 25.23
C ALA A 195 -3.38 14.31 26.28
N LEU A 196 -3.87 13.14 25.85
CA LEU A 196 -4.24 12.05 26.75
C LEU A 196 -2.99 11.41 27.40
N GLU A 197 -1.97 11.07 26.59
CA GLU A 197 -0.71 10.50 27.07
C GLU A 197 -0.05 11.40 28.13
N SER A 198 0.01 12.71 27.86
CA SER A 198 0.53 13.68 28.83
C SER A 198 -0.31 13.73 30.12
N GLY A 199 -1.64 13.61 30.01
CA GLY A 199 -2.51 13.55 31.17
C GLY A 199 -2.36 12.27 32.00
N VAL A 200 -2.15 11.13 31.35
CA VAL A 200 -1.86 9.87 32.02
C VAL A 200 -0.50 9.93 32.74
N GLN A 201 0.51 10.46 32.06
CA GLN A 201 1.84 10.63 32.65
C GLN A 201 1.77 11.54 33.90
N GLU A 202 1.12 12.69 33.79
CA GLU A 202 0.92 13.62 34.92
C GLU A 202 0.18 12.92 36.08
N CYS A 203 -0.83 12.10 35.78
CA CYS A 203 -1.57 11.33 36.80
C CYS A 203 -0.65 10.38 37.57
N ILE A 204 0.24 9.66 36.83
CA ILE A 204 1.17 8.71 37.44
C ILE A 204 2.22 9.45 38.31
N GLU A 205 2.79 10.52 37.78
CA GLU A 205 3.80 11.33 38.50
C GLU A 205 3.23 11.99 39.75
N SER A 206 1.98 12.47 39.72
CA SER A 206 1.31 13.14 40.83
C SER A 206 0.47 12.19 41.69
N LEU A 207 0.53 10.88 41.51
CA LEU A 207 -0.38 9.93 42.15
C LEU A 207 -0.34 9.98 43.68
N GLN A 208 0.83 10.23 44.28
CA GLN A 208 0.97 10.34 45.72
C GLN A 208 0.29 11.62 46.24
N ASP A 209 0.46 12.73 45.55
CA ASP A 209 -0.15 14.02 45.92
C ASP A 209 -1.68 13.98 45.74
N LEU A 210 -2.16 13.36 44.66
CA LEU A 210 -3.58 13.18 44.42
C LEU A 210 -4.23 12.37 45.54
N LYS A 211 -3.59 11.27 45.97
CA LYS A 211 -4.06 10.44 47.08
C LYS A 211 -4.01 11.19 48.42
N ALA A 212 -2.93 11.91 48.69
CA ALA A 212 -2.77 12.66 49.93
C ALA A 212 -3.86 13.76 50.10
N ASN A 213 -4.36 14.31 49.00
CA ASN A 213 -5.36 15.36 48.97
C ASN A 213 -6.79 14.88 48.64
N ASN A 214 -7.02 13.57 48.50
CA ASN A 214 -8.29 12.97 48.04
C ASN A 214 -8.83 13.61 46.76
N ALA A 215 -7.93 13.94 45.81
CA ALA A 215 -8.25 14.63 44.57
C ALA A 215 -8.37 13.72 43.35
N GLU A 216 -8.24 12.38 43.52
CA GLU A 216 -8.20 11.41 42.45
C GLU A 216 -9.46 11.46 41.58
N GLU A 217 -10.65 11.53 42.20
CA GLU A 217 -11.91 11.53 41.47
C GLU A 217 -12.06 12.78 40.59
N SER A 218 -11.64 13.94 41.08
CA SER A 218 -11.66 15.18 40.30
C SER A 218 -10.70 15.14 39.11
N TYR A 219 -9.51 14.58 39.32
CA TYR A 219 -8.52 14.44 38.26
C TYR A 219 -8.95 13.41 37.18
N LEU A 220 -9.49 12.27 37.63
CA LEU A 220 -9.99 11.22 36.72
C LEU A 220 -11.13 11.73 35.83
N LYS A 221 -12.05 12.56 36.37
CA LYS A 221 -13.09 13.23 35.54
C LYS A 221 -12.48 14.11 34.43
N GLY A 222 -11.33 14.71 34.67
CA GLY A 222 -10.58 15.45 33.65
C GLY A 222 -9.95 14.54 32.60
N LEU A 223 -9.43 13.40 33.03
CA LEU A 223 -8.84 12.39 32.14
C LEU A 223 -9.90 11.71 31.26
N ASP A 224 -11.10 11.42 31.86
CA ASP A 224 -12.23 10.83 31.10
C ASP A 224 -12.64 11.73 29.93
N LYS A 225 -12.65 13.06 30.11
CA LYS A 225 -12.94 14.01 29.03
C LYS A 225 -11.88 13.93 27.89
N LYS A 226 -10.61 13.72 28.25
CA LYS A 226 -9.55 13.54 27.26
C LYS A 226 -9.71 12.21 26.51
N ILE A 227 -10.12 11.15 27.21
CA ILE A 227 -10.44 9.84 26.61
C ILE A 227 -11.61 9.99 25.63
N ASP A 228 -12.70 10.64 26.05
CA ASP A 228 -13.87 10.91 25.18
C ASP A 228 -13.49 11.72 23.93
N ASP A 229 -12.59 12.71 24.04
CA ASP A 229 -12.15 13.49 22.88
C ASP A 229 -11.30 12.64 21.92
N VAL A 230 -10.43 11.79 22.45
CA VAL A 230 -9.66 10.81 21.63
C VAL A 230 -10.61 9.87 20.91
N GLU A 231 -11.58 9.27 21.62
CA GLU A 231 -12.55 8.35 21.03
C GLU A 231 -13.34 9.01 19.90
N LYS A 232 -13.91 10.20 20.14
CA LYS A 232 -14.64 10.96 19.11
C LYS A 232 -13.79 11.26 17.89
N ARG A 233 -12.53 11.67 18.09
CA ARG A 233 -11.62 11.96 16.96
C ARG A 233 -11.23 10.72 16.22
N HIS A 234 -11.00 9.59 16.90
CA HIS A 234 -10.77 8.30 16.25
C HIS A 234 -11.96 7.88 15.41
N ILE A 235 -13.19 7.93 15.96
CA ILE A 235 -14.41 7.60 15.21
C ILE A 235 -14.55 8.47 13.95
N ILE A 236 -14.34 9.80 14.06
CA ILE A 236 -14.43 10.71 12.91
C ILE A 236 -13.34 10.40 11.88
N THR A 237 -12.13 10.10 12.30
CA THR A 237 -11.01 9.76 11.42
C THR A 237 -11.27 8.45 10.70
N GLU A 238 -11.71 7.41 11.41
CA GLU A 238 -12.01 6.10 10.85
C GLU A 238 -13.18 6.16 9.86
N LEU A 239 -14.30 6.82 10.23
CA LEU A 239 -15.45 6.97 9.34
C LEU A 239 -15.11 7.80 8.10
N GLY A 240 -14.33 8.87 8.27
CA GLY A 240 -13.86 9.69 7.15
C GLY A 240 -12.98 8.89 6.21
N THR A 241 -12.01 8.13 6.74
CA THR A 241 -11.14 7.26 5.95
C THR A 241 -11.93 6.17 5.25
N ALA A 242 -12.82 5.48 5.97
CA ALA A 242 -13.64 4.40 5.43
C ALA A 242 -14.53 4.90 4.27
N LEU A 243 -15.14 6.07 4.39
CA LEU A 243 -15.98 6.64 3.34
C LEU A 243 -15.22 6.79 2.01
N PHE A 244 -14.01 7.35 2.04
CA PHE A 244 -13.19 7.54 0.83
C PHE A 244 -12.67 6.22 0.25
N VAL A 245 -12.19 5.31 1.10
CA VAL A 245 -11.70 4.00 0.67
C VAL A 245 -12.82 3.17 0.05
N VAL A 246 -13.97 3.13 0.70
CA VAL A 246 -15.15 2.41 0.18
C VAL A 246 -15.63 3.05 -1.13
N SER A 247 -15.68 4.39 -1.22
CA SER A 247 -16.08 5.08 -2.45
C SER A 247 -15.16 4.76 -3.62
N SER A 248 -13.83 4.79 -3.43
CA SER A 248 -12.88 4.44 -4.49
C SER A 248 -13.01 2.99 -4.93
N THR A 249 -13.20 2.07 -3.98
CA THR A 249 -13.42 0.65 -4.27
C THR A 249 -14.74 0.40 -4.99
N LEU A 250 -15.82 1.09 -4.61
CA LEU A 250 -17.11 1.01 -5.29
C LEU A 250 -17.01 1.47 -6.75
N ILE A 251 -16.30 2.58 -7.01
CA ILE A 251 -16.10 3.08 -8.37
C ILE A 251 -15.35 2.04 -9.22
N LEU A 252 -14.31 1.39 -8.69
CA LEU A 252 -13.65 0.30 -9.41
C LEU A 252 -14.64 -0.84 -9.75
N LYS A 253 -15.57 -1.18 -8.84
CA LYS A 253 -16.59 -2.18 -9.12
C LYS A 253 -17.59 -1.74 -10.18
N PHE A 254 -17.88 -0.44 -10.29
CA PHE A 254 -18.68 0.10 -11.40
C PHE A 254 -18.03 -0.16 -12.76
N GLY A 255 -16.70 -0.25 -12.84
CA GLY A 255 -16.01 -0.65 -14.04
C GLY A 255 -16.41 -2.04 -14.56
N ILE A 256 -16.68 -3.00 -13.66
CA ILE A 256 -17.19 -4.31 -14.08
C ILE A 256 -18.62 -4.18 -14.66
N ALA A 257 -19.46 -3.36 -14.02
CA ALA A 257 -20.81 -3.12 -14.50
C ALA A 257 -20.83 -2.43 -15.87
N THR A 258 -19.95 -1.45 -16.12
CA THR A 258 -19.85 -0.78 -17.43
C THR A 258 -19.31 -1.73 -18.50
N VAL A 259 -18.34 -2.59 -18.19
CA VAL A 259 -17.88 -3.66 -19.10
C VAL A 259 -19.02 -4.62 -19.42
N ALA A 260 -19.83 -5.01 -18.43
CA ALA A 260 -20.98 -5.88 -18.65
C ALA A 260 -22.03 -5.22 -19.54
N LEU A 261 -22.38 -3.95 -19.30
CA LEU A 261 -23.37 -3.21 -20.09
C LEU A 261 -22.91 -2.98 -21.53
N VAL A 262 -21.70 -2.44 -21.73
CA VAL A 262 -21.16 -2.19 -23.07
C VAL A 262 -20.96 -3.50 -23.82
N GLY A 263 -20.42 -4.52 -23.14
CA GLY A 263 -20.18 -5.83 -23.73
C GLY A 263 -21.49 -6.52 -24.13
N SER A 264 -22.54 -6.44 -23.30
CA SER A 264 -23.86 -6.98 -23.66
C SER A 264 -24.45 -6.28 -24.88
N ALA A 265 -24.33 -4.94 -24.97
CA ALA A 265 -24.79 -4.18 -26.12
C ALA A 265 -24.05 -4.58 -27.40
N LEU A 266 -22.72 -4.70 -27.36
CA LEU A 266 -21.91 -5.10 -28.50
C LEU A 266 -22.15 -6.58 -28.91
N LEU A 267 -22.42 -7.45 -27.92
CA LEU A 267 -22.76 -8.85 -28.17
C LEU A 267 -24.09 -8.98 -28.89
N ILE A 268 -25.13 -8.21 -28.49
CA ILE A 268 -26.45 -8.18 -29.16
C ILE A 268 -26.32 -7.65 -30.60
N GLN A 269 -25.40 -6.70 -30.83
CA GLN A 269 -25.11 -6.15 -32.16
C GLN A 269 -24.28 -7.13 -33.04
N GLY A 270 -23.80 -8.21 -32.45
CA GLY A 270 -22.94 -9.19 -33.17
C GLY A 270 -21.54 -8.69 -33.47
N GLU A 271 -21.09 -7.62 -32.78
CA GLU A 271 -19.77 -7.01 -33.01
C GLU A 271 -18.66 -7.67 -32.18
N ILE A 272 -19.01 -8.40 -31.13
CA ILE A 272 -18.08 -9.19 -30.31
C ILE A 272 -18.62 -10.60 -30.08
N ASP A 273 -17.72 -11.55 -29.86
CA ASP A 273 -18.07 -12.93 -29.53
C ASP A 273 -18.23 -13.14 -28.03
N ILE A 274 -19.00 -14.16 -27.64
CA ILE A 274 -19.22 -14.55 -26.24
C ILE A 274 -17.88 -14.78 -25.51
N PRO A 275 -16.88 -15.50 -26.03
CA PRO A 275 -15.59 -15.68 -25.36
C PRO A 275 -14.88 -14.36 -25.06
N LEU A 276 -14.89 -13.41 -25.99
CA LEU A 276 -14.28 -12.10 -25.82
C LEU A 276 -14.98 -11.29 -24.70
N PHE A 277 -16.30 -11.34 -24.67
CA PHE A 277 -17.08 -10.72 -23.58
C PHE A 277 -16.70 -11.27 -22.21
N PHE A 278 -16.61 -12.60 -22.06
CA PHE A 278 -16.16 -13.24 -20.81
C PHE A 278 -14.72 -12.91 -20.46
N LEU A 279 -13.83 -12.82 -21.46
CA LEU A 279 -12.45 -12.41 -21.25
C LEU A 279 -12.38 -11.02 -20.58
N PHE A 280 -13.08 -10.04 -21.13
CA PHE A 280 -13.09 -8.68 -20.59
C PHE A 280 -13.67 -8.60 -19.18
N LEU A 281 -14.75 -9.33 -18.88
CA LEU A 281 -15.32 -9.40 -17.53
C LEU A 281 -14.32 -9.98 -16.52
N ARG A 282 -13.63 -11.05 -16.90
CA ARG A 282 -12.64 -11.70 -16.00
C ARG A 282 -11.39 -10.86 -15.83
N VAL A 283 -10.89 -10.26 -16.89
CA VAL A 283 -9.73 -9.38 -16.83
C VAL A 283 -10.06 -8.13 -16.00
N ALA A 284 -11.19 -7.48 -16.22
CA ALA A 284 -11.62 -6.32 -15.43
C ALA A 284 -11.71 -6.64 -13.93
N SER A 285 -12.33 -7.78 -13.58
CA SER A 285 -12.43 -8.23 -12.19
C SER A 285 -11.05 -8.43 -11.53
N ARG A 286 -10.07 -8.93 -12.27
CA ARG A 286 -8.70 -9.15 -11.76
C ARG A 286 -7.85 -7.89 -11.76
N LEU A 287 -8.10 -6.97 -12.70
CA LEU A 287 -7.37 -5.71 -12.84
C LEU A 287 -7.56 -4.80 -11.60
N TYR A 288 -8.78 -4.75 -11.09
CA TYR A 288 -9.12 -3.81 -10.02
C TYR A 288 -8.66 -4.28 -8.62
N ALA A 289 -8.48 -5.58 -8.39
CA ALA A 289 -8.16 -6.10 -7.05
C ALA A 289 -6.79 -5.63 -6.52
N PRO A 290 -5.66 -5.76 -7.25
CA PRO A 290 -4.37 -5.25 -6.80
C PRO A 290 -4.38 -3.74 -6.63
N LEU A 291 -5.06 -3.04 -7.54
CA LEU A 291 -5.14 -1.59 -7.53
C LEU A 291 -5.93 -1.06 -6.32
N ALA A 292 -7.06 -1.69 -5.98
CA ALA A 292 -7.83 -1.33 -4.79
C ALA A 292 -6.99 -1.47 -3.51
N GLY A 293 -6.23 -2.57 -3.37
CA GLY A 293 -5.30 -2.77 -2.26
C GLY A 293 -4.18 -1.72 -2.21
N ALA A 294 -3.60 -1.39 -3.36
CA ALA A 294 -2.55 -0.39 -3.46
C ALA A 294 -3.04 1.03 -3.14
N LEU A 295 -4.25 1.38 -3.62
CA LEU A 295 -4.87 2.68 -3.32
C LEU A 295 -5.24 2.82 -1.84
N HIS A 296 -5.66 1.73 -1.18
CA HIS A 296 -5.91 1.72 0.26
C HIS A 296 -4.67 2.16 1.07
N ASN A 297 -3.49 1.77 0.65
CA ASN A 297 -2.23 2.06 1.33
C ASN A 297 -1.55 3.36 0.86
N LEU A 298 -2.14 4.09 -0.08
CA LEU A 298 -1.53 5.30 -0.65
C LEU A 298 -1.27 6.38 0.40
N ALA A 299 -2.20 6.57 1.34
CA ALA A 299 -2.05 7.53 2.43
C ALA A 299 -0.84 7.18 3.33
N ALA A 300 -0.65 5.88 3.63
CA ALA A 300 0.51 5.40 4.38
C ALA A 300 1.83 5.65 3.64
N VAL A 301 1.86 5.48 2.32
CA VAL A 301 3.03 5.81 1.49
C VAL A 301 3.35 7.31 1.54
N ILE A 302 2.33 8.17 1.49
CA ILE A 302 2.51 9.63 1.54
C ILE A 302 3.07 10.05 2.91
N SER A 303 2.58 9.46 4.02
CA SER A 303 3.03 9.80 5.37
C SER A 303 4.49 9.42 5.64
N THR A 304 5.05 8.44 4.92
CA THR A 304 6.46 8.04 5.08
C THR A 304 7.45 9.15 4.73
N LYS A 305 7.03 10.15 3.95
CA LYS A 305 7.89 11.29 3.60
C LYS A 305 8.40 12.01 4.83
N THR A 306 7.56 12.25 5.82
CA THR A 306 7.96 12.92 7.08
C THR A 306 9.03 12.12 7.82
N ASN A 307 8.88 10.79 7.88
CA ASN A 307 9.85 9.91 8.54
C ASN A 307 11.19 9.91 7.79
N ILE A 308 11.14 9.92 6.45
CA ILE A 308 12.33 10.02 5.60
C ILE A 308 13.05 11.35 5.82
N ASP A 309 12.33 12.47 5.87
CA ASP A 309 12.90 13.79 6.05
C ASP A 309 13.61 13.89 7.42
N ARG A 310 13.03 13.33 8.49
CA ARG A 310 13.66 13.25 9.82
C ARG A 310 14.94 12.42 9.83
N MET A 311 14.96 11.30 9.15
CA MET A 311 16.15 10.47 9.03
C MET A 311 17.24 11.16 8.22
N ASN A 312 16.90 11.79 7.11
CA ASN A 312 17.84 12.53 6.30
C ASN A 312 18.44 13.71 7.10
N GLU A 313 17.65 14.36 7.96
CA GLU A 313 18.16 15.41 8.85
C GLU A 313 19.30 14.89 9.74
N ILE A 314 19.21 13.64 10.22
CA ILE A 314 20.27 13.01 11.03
C ILE A 314 21.47 12.59 10.14
N LEU A 315 21.19 11.96 9.00
CA LEU A 315 22.22 11.42 8.10
C LEU A 315 23.06 12.53 7.42
N ASP A 316 22.44 13.67 7.14
CA ASP A 316 23.10 14.82 6.48
C ASP A 316 23.89 15.71 7.47
N GLN A 317 23.84 15.43 8.80
CA GLN A 317 24.63 16.20 9.76
C GLN A 317 26.13 16.00 9.55
N PRO A 318 26.92 17.08 9.62
CA PRO A 318 28.36 16.98 9.50
C PRO A 318 28.93 16.16 10.66
N SER A 319 29.83 15.23 10.34
CA SER A 319 30.60 14.49 11.35
C SER A 319 31.59 15.42 12.04
N GLN A 320 31.77 15.22 13.35
CA GLN A 320 32.84 15.91 14.09
C GLN A 320 34.18 15.48 13.51
N THR A 321 34.93 16.41 12.94
CA THR A 321 36.33 16.21 12.60
C THR A 321 37.13 16.27 13.89
N VAL A 322 37.81 15.18 14.23
CA VAL A 322 38.80 15.12 15.31
C VAL A 322 40.06 15.79 14.85
#